data_4680358f0f6c8e7d626c09882ee6b7a7
#
_entry.id   4680358f0f6c8e7d626c09882ee6b7a7
#
_cell.length_a   1.000
_cell.length_b   1.000
_cell.length_c   1.000
_cell.angle_alpha   90.00
_cell.angle_beta   90.00
_cell.angle_gamma   90.00
#
_symmetry.space_group_name_H-M   'P 1'
#
loop_
_entity.id
_entity.type
_entity.pdbx_description
1 polymer ?
#
loop_
_entity_poly.entity_id
_entity_poly.type
_entity_poly.pdbx_seq_one_letter_code
_entity_poly.pdbx_strand_id
1 'polypeptide(L)'
;KIVGWAMQDHLGAELPLTALRMAISAQRPGAGLIHHSDRGVQYASADYRSAVRFANFRASMSRKADCYDNAPMESFFHTLKTELVHHQHYATKEQAKRDIFAYIEGYYNRTRRHSAIAYNSPIQMELNAA
;
A
#
# COMPACT_ATOMS: atom_id res chain seq x y z
N LYS A 1 7.13 2.62 -3.68
CA LYS A 1 6.19 2.12 -4.69
C LYS A 1 4.99 1.46 -4.04
N ILE A 2 3.80 1.76 -4.52
CA ILE A 2 2.58 1.07 -4.09
C ILE A 2 2.44 -0.20 -4.91
N VAL A 3 2.47 -1.35 -4.26
CA VAL A 3 2.50 -2.65 -4.93
C VAL A 3 1.20 -3.44 -4.81
N GLY A 4 0.29 -3.02 -3.92
CA GLY A 4 -1.02 -3.62 -3.76
C GLY A 4 -1.96 -2.65 -3.07
N TRP A 5 -3.23 -2.69 -3.45
CA TRP A 5 -4.26 -1.82 -2.89
C TRP A 5 -5.64 -2.43 -3.09
N ALA A 6 -6.56 -2.00 -2.25
CA ALA A 6 -7.95 -2.44 -2.30
C ALA A 6 -8.88 -1.33 -1.84
N MET A 7 -10.10 -1.33 -2.35
CA MET A 7 -11.18 -0.42 -1.93
C MET A 7 -12.43 -1.22 -1.59
N GLN A 8 -12.97 -0.96 -0.42
CA GLN A 8 -14.24 -1.53 0.03
C GLN A 8 -15.01 -0.48 0.81
N ASP A 9 -16.31 -0.70 1.00
CA ASP A 9 -17.20 0.22 1.73
C ASP A 9 -17.26 -0.09 3.23
N HIS A 10 -16.49 -1.05 3.71
CA HIS A 10 -16.40 -1.41 5.13
C HIS A 10 -14.97 -1.78 5.51
N LEU A 11 -14.66 -1.67 6.79
CA LEU A 11 -13.37 -2.06 7.35
C LEU A 11 -13.43 -3.48 7.88
N GLY A 12 -13.04 -4.44 7.05
CA GLY A 12 -12.94 -5.83 7.43
C GLY A 12 -11.52 -6.36 7.23
N ALA A 13 -11.24 -7.55 7.74
CA ALA A 13 -9.95 -8.22 7.56
C ALA A 13 -9.63 -8.51 6.09
N GLU A 14 -10.65 -8.61 5.26
CA GLU A 14 -10.50 -8.85 3.82
C GLU A 14 -9.87 -7.68 3.07
N LEU A 15 -10.07 -6.45 3.55
CA LEU A 15 -9.54 -5.26 2.87
C LEU A 15 -8.01 -5.28 2.76
N PRO A 16 -7.26 -5.36 3.86
CA PRO A 16 -5.81 -5.47 3.76
C PRO A 16 -5.35 -6.80 3.15
N LEU A 17 -6.09 -7.88 3.35
CA LEU A 17 -5.77 -9.18 2.76
C LEU A 17 -5.83 -9.16 1.24
N THR A 18 -6.83 -8.50 0.66
CA THR A 18 -6.97 -8.33 -0.79
C THR A 18 -5.78 -7.53 -1.34
N ALA A 19 -5.38 -6.45 -0.67
CA ALA A 19 -4.23 -5.65 -1.06
C ALA A 19 -2.92 -6.47 -0.97
N LEU A 20 -2.76 -7.27 0.08
CA LEU A 20 -1.60 -8.15 0.24
C LEU A 20 -1.52 -9.19 -0.88
N ARG A 21 -2.63 -9.83 -1.21
CA ARG A 21 -2.67 -10.82 -2.31
C ARG A 21 -2.34 -10.20 -3.65
N MET A 22 -2.83 -9.00 -3.93
CA MET A 22 -2.45 -8.26 -5.14
C MET A 22 -0.94 -8.02 -5.19
N ALA A 23 -0.35 -7.57 -4.10
CA ALA A 23 1.07 -7.29 -4.00
C ALA A 23 1.92 -8.55 -4.24
N ILE A 24 1.56 -9.65 -3.61
CA ILE A 24 2.26 -10.94 -3.76
C ILE A 24 2.18 -11.42 -5.21
N SER A 25 1.00 -11.37 -5.81
CA SER A 25 0.78 -11.80 -7.19
C SER A 25 1.58 -10.97 -8.19
N ALA A 26 1.63 -9.65 -7.99
CA ALA A 26 2.31 -8.73 -8.90
C ALA A 26 3.84 -8.75 -8.75
N GLN A 27 4.34 -8.80 -7.52
CA GLN A 27 5.77 -8.66 -7.24
C GLN A 27 6.51 -10.01 -7.10
N ARG A 28 5.78 -11.07 -6.76
CA ARG A 28 6.32 -12.42 -6.54
C ARG A 28 7.58 -12.41 -5.66
N PRO A 29 7.51 -11.83 -4.46
CA PRO A 29 8.67 -11.67 -3.60
C PRO A 29 9.18 -13.04 -3.10
N GLY A 30 10.47 -13.11 -2.87
CA GLY A 30 11.09 -14.29 -2.27
C GLY A 30 10.79 -14.44 -0.78
N ALA A 31 11.15 -15.60 -0.23
CA ALA A 31 11.04 -15.86 1.20
C ALA A 31 11.91 -14.90 2.01
N GLY A 32 11.47 -14.58 3.23
CA GLY A 32 12.23 -13.75 4.16
C GLY A 32 11.96 -12.25 4.04
N LEU A 33 11.09 -11.83 3.11
CA LEU A 33 10.67 -10.43 3.04
C LEU A 33 10.10 -9.98 4.37
N ILE A 34 10.51 -8.81 4.85
CA ILE A 34 9.92 -8.23 6.06
C ILE A 34 8.62 -7.55 5.68
N HIS A 35 7.53 -8.02 6.27
CA HIS A 35 6.21 -7.43 6.13
C HIS A 35 5.89 -6.65 7.40
N HIS A 36 5.87 -5.31 7.27
CA HIS A 36 5.57 -4.41 8.39
C HIS A 36 4.11 -3.95 8.35
N SER A 37 3.44 -3.96 9.50
CA SER A 37 2.09 -3.40 9.66
C SER A 37 1.97 -2.64 10.97
N ASP A 38 0.89 -1.88 11.11
CA ASP A 38 0.51 -1.35 12.41
C ASP A 38 -0.17 -2.43 13.25
N ARG A 39 -0.68 -2.06 14.43
CA ARG A 39 -1.37 -2.98 15.34
C ARG A 39 -2.88 -3.04 15.12
N GLY A 40 -3.35 -2.64 13.94
CA GLY A 40 -4.76 -2.70 13.59
C GLY A 40 -5.31 -4.12 13.66
N VAL A 41 -6.58 -4.25 14.08
CA VAL A 41 -7.23 -5.56 14.27
C VAL A 41 -7.29 -6.38 12.99
N GLN A 42 -7.32 -5.74 11.81
CA GLN A 42 -7.34 -6.41 10.52
C GLN A 42 -6.08 -7.26 10.29
N TYR A 43 -4.92 -6.78 10.76
CA TYR A 43 -3.64 -7.48 10.62
C TYR A 43 -3.45 -8.60 11.65
N ALA A 44 -4.25 -8.59 12.71
CA ALA A 44 -4.25 -9.64 13.73
C ALA A 44 -5.15 -10.81 13.37
N SER A 45 -5.94 -10.73 12.30
CA SER A 45 -6.82 -11.81 11.88
C SER A 45 -6.04 -13.07 11.53
N ALA A 46 -6.66 -14.23 11.75
CA ALA A 46 -6.04 -15.53 11.44
C ALA A 46 -5.73 -15.65 9.94
N ASP A 47 -6.64 -15.20 9.09
CA ASP A 47 -6.47 -15.26 7.63
C ASP A 47 -5.31 -14.39 7.15
N TYR A 48 -5.17 -13.18 7.69
CA TYR A 48 -4.07 -12.29 7.33
C TYR A 48 -2.73 -12.88 7.77
N ARG A 49 -2.64 -13.34 9.02
CA ARG A 49 -1.43 -13.97 9.55
C ARG A 49 -1.06 -15.24 8.78
N SER A 50 -2.06 -16.04 8.38
CA SER A 50 -1.83 -17.22 7.55
C SER A 50 -1.25 -16.87 6.19
N ALA A 51 -1.77 -15.82 5.55
CA ALA A 51 -1.25 -15.36 4.26
C ALA A 51 0.20 -14.90 4.35
N VAL A 52 0.57 -14.14 5.39
CA VAL A 52 1.95 -13.70 5.64
C VAL A 52 2.88 -14.90 5.85
N ARG A 53 2.42 -15.86 6.65
CA ARG A 53 3.18 -17.09 6.94
C ARG A 53 3.34 -17.96 5.71
N PHE A 54 2.28 -18.16 4.94
CA PHE A 54 2.28 -18.97 3.72
C PHE A 54 3.25 -18.40 2.67
N ALA A 55 3.36 -17.08 2.60
CA ALA A 55 4.30 -16.39 1.72
C ALA A 55 5.75 -16.45 2.23
N ASN A 56 5.99 -17.03 3.42
CA ASN A 56 7.29 -17.08 4.09
C ASN A 56 7.86 -15.69 4.40
N PHE A 57 7.00 -14.76 4.72
CA PHE A 57 7.41 -13.41 5.14
C PHE A 57 7.72 -13.37 6.63
N ARG A 58 8.58 -12.45 7.00
CA ARG A 58 8.88 -12.14 8.40
C ARG A 58 7.96 -11.00 8.84
N ALA A 59 7.09 -11.27 9.79
CA ALA A 59 6.18 -10.25 10.30
C ALA A 59 6.92 -9.25 11.20
N SER A 60 6.59 -7.97 11.03
CA SER A 60 7.03 -6.87 11.89
C SER A 60 5.83 -5.99 12.16
N MET A 61 5.70 -5.50 13.40
CA MET A 61 4.60 -4.62 13.78
C MET A 61 5.13 -3.32 14.36
N SER A 62 4.39 -2.24 14.14
CA SER A 62 4.68 -0.95 14.72
C SER A 62 4.75 -1.04 16.25
N ARG A 63 5.64 -0.26 16.85
CA ARG A 63 5.71 -0.13 18.30
C ARG A 63 4.41 0.49 18.82
N LYS A 64 4.02 0.12 20.04
CA LYS A 64 2.82 0.66 20.65
C LYS A 64 2.94 2.18 20.78
N ALA A 65 1.93 2.90 20.28
CA ALA A 65 1.84 4.36 20.31
C ALA A 65 2.96 5.11 19.58
N ASP A 66 3.69 4.47 18.66
CA ASP A 66 4.72 5.13 17.85
C ASP A 66 4.19 5.39 16.43
N CYS A 67 3.79 6.64 16.17
CA CYS A 67 3.24 7.04 14.87
C CYS A 67 4.28 7.11 13.74
N TYR A 68 5.56 7.24 14.05
CA TYR A 68 6.61 7.31 13.03
C TYR A 68 6.85 5.98 12.33
N ASP A 69 6.49 4.85 12.97
CA ASP A 69 6.63 3.53 12.36
C ASP A 69 5.74 3.36 11.12
N ASN A 70 4.66 4.16 10.98
CA ASN A 70 3.72 4.07 9.86
C ASN A 70 3.78 5.30 8.93
N ALA A 71 4.74 6.20 9.14
CA ALA A 71 4.83 7.45 8.40
C ALA A 71 4.83 7.30 6.87
N PRO A 72 5.49 6.30 6.25
CA PRO A 72 5.44 6.13 4.80
C PRO A 72 4.03 5.91 4.26
N MET A 73 3.22 5.10 4.93
CA MET A 73 1.83 4.85 4.51
C MET A 73 0.93 6.06 4.74
N GLU A 74 1.09 6.73 5.88
CA GLU A 74 0.35 7.96 6.18
C GLU A 74 0.66 9.04 5.15
N SER A 75 1.92 9.17 4.74
CA SER A 75 2.35 10.10 3.69
C SER A 75 1.67 9.79 2.36
N PHE A 76 1.59 8.53 1.96
CA PHE A 76 0.89 8.14 0.74
C PHE A 76 -0.58 8.53 0.79
N PHE A 77 -1.30 8.21 1.86
CA PHE A 77 -2.72 8.55 1.96
C PHE A 77 -2.97 10.06 1.99
N HIS A 78 -2.11 10.81 2.66
CA HIS A 78 -2.17 12.27 2.63
C HIS A 78 -2.02 12.79 1.20
N THR A 79 -1.03 12.31 0.47
CA THR A 79 -0.76 12.68 -0.92
C THR A 79 -1.92 12.32 -1.84
N LEU A 80 -2.46 11.11 -1.73
CA LEU A 80 -3.62 10.68 -2.51
C LEU A 80 -4.83 11.60 -2.28
N LYS A 81 -5.11 11.93 -1.04
CA LYS A 81 -6.24 12.78 -0.68
C LYS A 81 -6.05 14.22 -1.19
N THR A 82 -4.89 14.81 -0.98
CA THR A 82 -4.64 16.21 -1.34
C THR A 82 -4.43 16.41 -2.83
N GLU A 83 -3.83 15.47 -3.53
CA GLU A 83 -3.57 15.60 -4.96
C GLU A 83 -4.73 15.13 -5.84
N LEU A 84 -5.54 14.19 -5.36
CA LEU A 84 -6.62 13.62 -6.18
C LEU A 84 -7.98 13.71 -5.52
N VAL A 85 -8.20 13.00 -4.42
CA VAL A 85 -9.56 12.72 -3.91
C VAL A 85 -10.31 13.98 -3.51
N HIS A 86 -9.66 14.94 -2.87
CA HIS A 86 -10.28 16.20 -2.45
C HIS A 86 -10.69 17.10 -3.61
N HIS A 87 -10.20 16.85 -4.82
CA HIS A 87 -10.54 17.61 -6.03
C HIS A 87 -11.64 16.96 -6.86
N GLN A 88 -12.16 15.81 -6.43
CA GLN A 88 -13.09 15.01 -7.21
C GLN A 88 -14.40 14.75 -6.47
N HIS A 89 -15.47 14.61 -7.27
CA HIS A 89 -16.75 14.09 -6.81
C HIS A 89 -17.07 12.83 -7.63
N TYR A 90 -17.04 11.68 -6.96
CA TYR A 90 -17.32 10.42 -7.63
C TYR A 90 -18.80 10.07 -7.50
N ALA A 91 -19.47 9.83 -8.62
CA ALA A 91 -20.86 9.40 -8.62
C ALA A 91 -21.01 7.94 -8.19
N THR A 92 -20.00 7.11 -8.47
CA THR A 92 -19.98 5.69 -8.12
C THR A 92 -18.64 5.25 -7.56
N LYS A 93 -18.64 4.14 -6.86
CA LYS A 93 -17.43 3.50 -6.35
C LYS A 93 -16.50 3.06 -7.51
N GLU A 94 -17.07 2.59 -8.59
CA GLU A 94 -16.32 2.17 -9.78
C GLU A 94 -15.56 3.32 -10.42
N GLN A 95 -16.15 4.50 -10.47
CA GLN A 95 -15.46 5.70 -10.93
C GLN A 95 -14.26 6.04 -10.04
N ALA A 96 -14.45 5.99 -8.72
CA ALA A 96 -13.38 6.23 -7.76
C ALA A 96 -12.25 5.21 -7.93
N LYS A 97 -12.58 3.94 -8.07
CA LYS A 97 -11.59 2.87 -8.27
C LYS A 97 -10.76 3.09 -9.53
N ARG A 98 -11.38 3.43 -10.64
CA ARG A 98 -10.68 3.69 -11.91
C ARG A 98 -9.72 4.87 -11.80
N ASP A 99 -10.18 5.94 -11.18
CA ASP A 99 -9.39 7.16 -11.04
C ASP A 99 -8.20 6.94 -10.10
N ILE A 100 -8.42 6.28 -8.98
CA ILE A 100 -7.36 5.93 -8.02
C ILE A 100 -6.37 4.94 -8.64
N PHE A 101 -6.85 3.95 -9.39
CA PHE A 101 -5.98 3.03 -10.14
C PHE A 101 -5.07 3.79 -11.10
N ALA A 102 -5.63 4.69 -11.89
CA ALA A 102 -4.84 5.50 -12.83
C ALA A 102 -3.82 6.39 -12.11
N TYR A 103 -4.20 6.96 -10.97
CA TYR A 103 -3.30 7.75 -10.14
C TYR A 103 -2.14 6.92 -9.60
N ILE A 104 -2.41 5.76 -9.00
CA ILE A 104 -1.39 4.91 -8.39
C ILE A 104 -0.45 4.35 -9.47
N GLU A 105 -1.01 3.66 -10.46
CA GLU A 105 -0.22 2.92 -11.44
C GLU A 105 0.40 3.83 -12.50
N GLY A 106 -0.34 4.82 -12.98
CA GLY A 106 0.10 5.68 -14.06
C GLY A 106 0.91 6.89 -13.62
N TYR A 107 0.65 7.42 -12.43
CA TYR A 107 1.28 8.65 -11.97
C TYR A 107 2.16 8.46 -10.73
N TYR A 108 1.60 8.01 -9.61
CA TYR A 108 2.32 7.93 -8.34
C TYR A 108 3.57 7.05 -8.45
N ASN A 109 3.42 5.86 -8.99
CA ASN A 109 4.54 4.91 -9.10
C ASN A 109 5.52 5.26 -10.23
N ARG A 110 5.03 5.80 -11.36
CA ARG A 110 5.82 5.95 -12.58
C ARG A 110 6.42 7.33 -12.77
N THR A 111 5.68 8.38 -12.41
CA THR A 111 5.98 9.73 -12.83
C THR A 111 6.21 10.70 -11.67
N ARG A 112 5.40 10.56 -10.60
CA ARG A 112 5.46 11.50 -9.48
C ARG A 112 6.83 11.43 -8.80
N ARG A 113 7.43 12.59 -8.63
CA ARG A 113 8.71 12.72 -7.93
C ARG A 113 8.49 12.74 -6.42
N HIS A 114 9.39 12.11 -5.68
CA HIS A 114 9.32 12.00 -4.23
C HIS A 114 10.62 12.48 -3.60
N SER A 115 10.54 13.48 -2.71
CA SER A 115 11.72 14.04 -2.05
C SER A 115 12.49 13.00 -1.23
N ALA A 116 11.78 12.07 -0.59
CA ALA A 116 12.39 11.03 0.24
C ALA A 116 13.28 10.05 -0.55
N ILE A 117 13.15 10.00 -1.87
CA ILE A 117 13.96 9.15 -2.75
C ILE A 117 14.68 10.00 -3.82
N ALA A 118 15.23 11.11 -3.39
CA ALA A 118 16.02 12.03 -4.23
C ALA A 118 15.29 12.50 -5.49
N TYR A 119 13.99 12.76 -5.36
CA TYR A 119 13.11 13.23 -6.45
C TYR A 119 12.98 12.27 -7.63
N ASN A 120 13.31 11.01 -7.44
CA ASN A 120 12.94 9.95 -8.39
C ASN A 120 11.47 9.56 -8.23
N SER A 121 10.90 8.93 -9.25
CA SER A 121 9.68 8.17 -9.06
C SER A 121 9.98 6.83 -8.39
N PRO A 122 9.01 6.19 -7.73
CA PRO A 122 9.22 4.87 -7.14
C PRO A 122 9.77 3.83 -8.12
N ILE A 123 9.27 3.79 -9.35
CA ILE A 123 9.77 2.85 -10.36
C ILE A 123 11.21 3.19 -10.76
N GLN A 124 11.53 4.47 -10.93
CA GLN A 124 12.89 4.87 -11.26
C GLN A 124 13.86 4.48 -10.14
N MET A 125 13.46 4.68 -8.89
CA MET A 125 14.27 4.26 -7.73
C MET A 125 14.51 2.75 -7.72
N GLU A 126 13.47 1.97 -8.02
CA GLU A 126 13.58 0.50 -8.11
C GLU A 126 14.54 0.07 -9.21
N LEU A 127 14.45 0.69 -10.39
CA LEU A 127 15.37 0.41 -11.50
C LEU A 127 16.82 0.78 -11.18
N ASN A 128 17.03 1.90 -10.50
CA ASN A 128 18.36 2.34 -10.10
C ASN A 128 19.01 1.42 -9.04
N ALA A 129 18.18 0.73 -8.26
CA ALA A 129 18.63 -0.20 -7.21
C ALA A 129 18.89 -1.62 -7.74
N ALA A 130 18.46 -1.90 -8.94
CA ALA A 130 18.61 -3.23 -9.55
C ALA A 130 20.02 -3.52 -10.05
#